data_21cfb332d3b2dd2311125e1e5610a7cf
#
_entry.id   21cfb332d3b2dd2311125e1e5610a7cf
#
_cell.length_a   1.000
_cell.length_b   1.000
_cell.length_c   1.000
_cell.angle_alpha   90.00
_cell.angle_beta   90.00
_cell.angle_gamma   90.00
#
_symmetry.space_group_name_H-M   'P 1'
#
loop_
_entity.id
_entity.type
_entity.pdbx_description
1 polymer ?
#
loop_
_entity_poly.entity_id
_entity_poly.type
_entity_poly.pdbx_seq_one_letter_code
_entity_poly.pdbx_strand_id
1 'polypeptide(L)'
;MPILSPDSLAPKPGEARPDFLCIGAQKAGTSWLYHQLNSHPDFWMPPLKELHYFDQMSCSRHPDRSTWVKIAFRDQRDEAFVAGMETLCSTPFIERERYGQLFAPKEELLSGDITPRYSTLPEEIIAMTMDYFPQLKVVFIARDPVERAWSDLALGVKSGGLLPFDVSDHNVVTQRLLHPDILMRSFPSMTVTRWRRHVPEEQMRVYFFDDLQNRPAALRAEIIQFLGGDPSKAKVEATVKINHATNKLPLSAEMRSHVAQFFARELRTCARELGGQAAEWPARYGL
;
A
#
# COMPACT_ATOMS: atom_id res chain seq x y z
N MET A 1 -13.95 18.27 -6.04
CA MET A 1 -14.54 16.93 -5.92
C MET A 1 -14.24 16.18 -7.20
N PRO A 2 -13.79 14.94 -7.16
CA PRO A 2 -13.67 14.12 -8.35
C PRO A 2 -15.07 13.93 -8.93
N ILE A 3 -15.21 14.13 -10.23
CA ILE A 3 -16.48 13.95 -10.92
C ILE A 3 -16.63 12.46 -11.17
N LEU A 4 -17.63 11.84 -10.55
CA LEU A 4 -17.98 10.44 -10.81
C LEU A 4 -18.73 10.36 -12.14
N SER A 5 -18.46 9.31 -12.93
CA SER A 5 -19.32 8.94 -14.05
C SER A 5 -20.73 8.62 -13.52
N PRO A 6 -21.81 9.11 -14.17
CA PRO A 6 -23.17 9.00 -13.65
C PRO A 6 -23.73 7.58 -13.57
N ASP A 7 -23.14 6.60 -14.27
CA ASP A 7 -23.72 5.25 -14.41
C ASP A 7 -22.74 4.18 -13.96
N SER A 8 -22.92 3.62 -12.76
CA SER A 8 -22.37 2.31 -12.50
C SER A 8 -23.08 1.60 -11.36
N LEU A 9 -23.87 0.64 -11.72
CA LEU A 9 -24.27 -0.47 -10.88
C LEU A 9 -23.01 -1.30 -10.55
N ALA A 10 -22.98 -1.96 -9.40
CA ALA A 10 -21.90 -2.89 -9.04
C ALA A 10 -21.66 -3.92 -10.18
N PRO A 11 -20.40 -4.40 -10.36
CA PRO A 11 -20.08 -5.36 -11.40
C PRO A 11 -21.00 -6.59 -11.31
N LYS A 12 -21.48 -7.03 -12.44
CA LYS A 12 -22.27 -8.25 -12.51
C LYS A 12 -21.40 -9.48 -12.23
N PRO A 13 -21.99 -10.60 -11.80
CA PRO A 13 -21.26 -11.86 -11.72
C PRO A 13 -20.57 -12.18 -13.05
N GLY A 14 -19.27 -12.45 -13.03
CA GLY A 14 -18.46 -12.72 -14.24
C GLY A 14 -17.80 -11.49 -14.87
N GLU A 15 -18.11 -10.27 -14.44
CA GLU A 15 -17.37 -9.08 -14.90
C GLU A 15 -15.99 -9.00 -14.24
N ALA A 16 -15.03 -8.53 -15.03
CA ALA A 16 -13.64 -8.36 -14.58
C ALA A 16 -13.53 -7.37 -13.42
N ARG A 17 -12.75 -7.74 -12.40
CA ARG A 17 -12.54 -6.91 -11.20
C ARG A 17 -11.25 -7.30 -10.48
N PRO A 18 -10.66 -6.41 -9.69
CA PRO A 18 -9.64 -6.81 -8.73
C PRO A 18 -10.26 -7.67 -7.62
N ASP A 19 -9.51 -8.64 -7.10
CA ASP A 19 -9.92 -9.44 -5.95
C ASP A 19 -9.50 -8.76 -4.64
N PHE A 20 -8.43 -7.94 -4.70
CA PHE A 20 -7.93 -7.25 -3.50
C PHE A 20 -7.26 -5.91 -3.80
N LEU A 21 -7.17 -5.09 -2.77
CA LEU A 21 -6.27 -3.94 -2.69
C LEU A 21 -5.28 -4.15 -1.54
N CYS A 22 -4.00 -3.88 -1.77
CA CYS A 22 -3.04 -3.63 -0.71
C CYS A 22 -2.81 -2.11 -0.60
N ILE A 23 -3.42 -1.53 0.42
CA ILE A 23 -3.52 -0.08 0.59
C ILE A 23 -2.31 0.55 1.31
N GLY A 24 -1.33 -0.25 1.70
CA GLY A 24 -0.14 0.25 2.41
C GLY A 24 0.39 -0.70 3.49
N ALA A 25 1.23 -0.16 4.38
CA ALA A 25 1.73 1.22 4.37
C ALA A 25 2.93 1.36 3.43
N GLN A 26 3.17 2.57 2.95
CA GLN A 26 4.43 2.85 2.26
C GLN A 26 5.61 2.56 3.20
N LYS A 27 6.68 1.94 2.68
CA LYS A 27 7.84 1.49 3.47
C LYS A 27 7.58 0.30 4.41
N ALA A 28 6.48 -0.41 4.25
CA ALA A 28 6.09 -1.57 5.06
C ALA A 28 6.14 -2.92 4.30
N GLY A 29 6.94 -3.03 3.25
CA GLY A 29 7.15 -4.32 2.58
C GLY A 29 6.18 -4.63 1.43
N THR A 30 5.42 -3.66 0.93
CA THR A 30 4.47 -3.88 -0.19
C THR A 30 5.14 -4.35 -1.49
N SER A 31 6.42 -3.98 -1.73
CA SER A 31 7.18 -4.53 -2.86
C SER A 31 7.56 -6.00 -2.66
N TRP A 32 7.81 -6.41 -1.42
CA TRP A 32 7.98 -7.82 -1.09
C TRP A 32 6.68 -8.59 -1.37
N LEU A 33 5.55 -8.09 -0.89
CA LEU A 33 4.26 -8.72 -1.15
C LEU A 33 3.98 -8.86 -2.65
N TYR A 34 4.18 -7.78 -3.42
CA TYR A 34 4.04 -7.85 -4.88
C TYR A 34 4.91 -8.96 -5.50
N HIS A 35 6.18 -9.05 -5.11
CA HIS A 35 7.08 -10.07 -5.61
C HIS A 35 6.61 -11.50 -5.26
N GLN A 36 6.15 -11.72 -4.03
CA GLN A 36 5.64 -13.02 -3.59
C GLN A 36 4.39 -13.44 -4.38
N LEU A 37 3.43 -12.53 -4.57
CA LEU A 37 2.20 -12.81 -5.31
C LEU A 37 2.46 -12.95 -6.81
N ASN A 38 3.30 -12.08 -7.40
CA ASN A 38 3.65 -12.15 -8.82
C ASN A 38 4.36 -13.45 -9.23
N SER A 39 5.00 -14.12 -8.28
CA SER A 39 5.67 -15.40 -8.49
C SER A 39 4.81 -16.61 -8.14
N HIS A 40 3.57 -16.37 -7.67
CA HIS A 40 2.69 -17.44 -7.19
C HIS A 40 1.72 -17.89 -8.29
N PRO A 41 1.54 -19.22 -8.51
CA PRO A 41 0.75 -19.73 -9.64
C PRO A 41 -0.75 -19.41 -9.57
N ASP A 42 -1.30 -19.15 -8.38
CA ASP A 42 -2.70 -18.78 -8.23
C ASP A 42 -2.96 -17.29 -8.50
N PHE A 43 -1.92 -16.50 -8.78
CA PHE A 43 -2.02 -15.06 -8.97
C PHE A 43 -1.48 -14.61 -10.33
N TRP A 44 -2.18 -13.69 -10.97
CA TRP A 44 -1.64 -12.84 -12.00
C TRP A 44 -1.60 -11.40 -11.46
N MET A 45 -0.41 -10.84 -11.31
CA MET A 45 -0.28 -9.45 -10.84
C MET A 45 -0.08 -8.53 -12.05
N PRO A 46 -0.73 -7.34 -12.06
CA PRO A 46 -0.47 -6.33 -13.08
C PRO A 46 1.03 -6.08 -13.26
N PRO A 47 1.50 -5.83 -14.50
CA PRO A 47 2.93 -5.58 -14.76
C PRO A 47 3.42 -4.28 -14.11
N LEU A 48 2.52 -3.40 -13.75
CA LEU A 48 2.76 -2.14 -13.07
C LEU A 48 2.35 -2.26 -11.59
N LYS A 49 3.31 -2.11 -10.69
CA LYS A 49 3.04 -1.94 -9.27
C LYS A 49 2.73 -0.45 -8.98
N GLU A 50 1.78 -0.22 -8.07
CA GLU A 50 1.32 1.12 -7.68
C GLU A 50 0.61 1.83 -8.85
N LEU A 51 -0.62 1.41 -9.13
CA LEU A 51 -1.42 1.98 -10.22
C LEU A 51 -1.74 3.46 -10.01
N HIS A 52 -1.80 3.89 -8.75
CA HIS A 52 -2.07 5.29 -8.38
C HIS A 52 -3.35 5.86 -9.00
N TYR A 53 -4.30 5.00 -9.35
CA TYR A 53 -5.50 5.45 -10.04
C TYR A 53 -6.39 6.29 -9.13
N PHE A 54 -6.85 5.72 -8.02
CA PHE A 54 -7.80 6.41 -7.14
C PHE A 54 -7.19 7.63 -6.42
N ASP A 55 -5.94 7.58 -5.99
CA ASP A 55 -5.32 8.69 -5.28
C ASP A 55 -4.96 9.86 -6.20
N GLN A 56 -4.56 9.60 -7.44
CA GLN A 56 -4.28 10.67 -8.40
C GLN A 56 -5.57 11.25 -8.96
N MET A 57 -6.53 10.43 -9.33
CA MET A 57 -7.84 10.91 -9.81
C MET A 57 -8.61 11.67 -8.74
N SER A 58 -8.51 11.29 -7.45
CA SER A 58 -9.10 12.04 -6.34
C SER A 58 -8.53 13.46 -6.17
N CYS A 59 -7.31 13.67 -6.65
CA CYS A 59 -6.65 14.99 -6.68
C CYS A 59 -6.74 15.68 -8.05
N SER A 60 -7.59 15.19 -8.96
CA SER A 60 -7.70 15.70 -10.35
C SER A 60 -6.36 15.66 -11.09
N ARG A 61 -5.56 14.66 -10.82
CA ARG A 61 -4.28 14.40 -11.51
C ARG A 61 -4.41 13.14 -12.33
N HIS A 62 -3.75 13.10 -13.48
CA HIS A 62 -3.63 11.86 -14.23
C HIS A 62 -2.46 11.01 -13.69
N PRO A 63 -2.61 9.68 -13.65
CA PRO A 63 -1.51 8.79 -13.32
C PRO A 63 -0.27 9.05 -14.18
N ASP A 64 0.91 9.01 -13.56
CA ASP A 64 2.18 9.28 -14.25
C ASP A 64 2.50 8.14 -15.23
N ARG A 65 2.44 8.47 -16.51
CA ARG A 65 2.71 7.54 -17.61
C ARG A 65 4.20 7.27 -17.84
N SER A 66 5.08 8.08 -17.28
CA SER A 66 6.52 7.95 -17.51
C SER A 66 7.10 6.61 -17.03
N THR A 67 6.44 5.97 -16.08
CA THR A 67 6.82 4.65 -15.55
C THR A 67 6.41 3.51 -16.48
N TRP A 68 5.41 3.69 -17.34
CA TRP A 68 4.86 2.61 -18.18
C TRP A 68 5.74 2.30 -19.38
N VAL A 69 6.47 3.28 -19.88
CA VAL A 69 7.37 3.16 -21.05
C VAL A 69 8.52 2.15 -20.81
N LYS A 70 8.77 1.81 -19.54
CA LYS A 70 9.89 0.94 -19.14
C LYS A 70 9.45 -0.48 -18.75
N ILE A 71 8.17 -0.83 -18.94
CA ILE A 71 7.65 -2.15 -18.57
C ILE A 71 8.11 -3.16 -19.62
N ALA A 72 8.82 -4.18 -19.19
CA ALA A 72 9.06 -5.36 -20.00
C ALA A 72 7.85 -6.30 -19.88
N PHE A 73 7.11 -6.49 -20.94
CA PHE A 73 5.96 -7.38 -20.98
C PHE A 73 6.39 -8.84 -20.86
N ARG A 74 5.70 -9.59 -20.02
CA ARG A 74 5.91 -11.03 -19.83
C ARG A 74 5.16 -11.81 -20.91
N ASP A 75 3.94 -11.34 -21.26
CA ASP A 75 3.05 -11.94 -22.24
C ASP A 75 2.00 -10.91 -22.71
N GLN A 76 1.05 -11.35 -23.56
CA GLN A 76 -0.02 -10.52 -24.12
C GLN A 76 -0.97 -9.94 -23.06
N ARG A 77 -1.06 -10.54 -21.86
CA ARG A 77 -1.88 -10.01 -20.75
C ARG A 77 -1.33 -8.70 -20.25
N ASP A 78 -0.02 -8.57 -20.18
CA ASP A 78 0.65 -7.33 -19.78
C ASP A 78 0.42 -6.21 -20.78
N GLU A 79 0.46 -6.52 -22.09
CA GLU A 79 0.16 -5.56 -23.16
C GLU A 79 -1.29 -5.08 -23.08
N ALA A 80 -2.24 -6.00 -22.92
CA ALA A 80 -3.65 -5.68 -22.77
C ALA A 80 -3.92 -4.80 -21.55
N PHE A 81 -3.26 -5.09 -20.42
CA PHE A 81 -3.36 -4.28 -19.20
C PHE A 81 -2.86 -2.84 -19.42
N VAL A 82 -1.70 -2.67 -20.03
CA VAL A 82 -1.12 -1.34 -20.27
C VAL A 82 -1.96 -0.51 -21.25
N ALA A 83 -2.45 -1.12 -22.31
CA ALA A 83 -3.38 -0.46 -23.25
C ALA A 83 -4.68 -0.03 -22.56
N GLY A 84 -5.21 -0.87 -21.65
CA GLY A 84 -6.36 -0.53 -20.81
C GLY A 84 -6.08 0.65 -19.88
N MET A 85 -4.91 0.69 -19.23
CA MET A 85 -4.48 1.80 -18.37
C MET A 85 -4.35 3.11 -19.16
N GLU A 86 -3.78 3.08 -20.36
CA GLU A 86 -3.68 4.28 -21.21
C GLU A 86 -5.05 4.86 -21.55
N THR A 87 -5.99 3.97 -21.88
CA THR A 87 -7.38 4.36 -22.16
C THR A 87 -8.05 4.93 -20.90
N LEU A 88 -7.93 4.25 -19.77
CA LEU A 88 -8.52 4.67 -18.51
C LEU A 88 -8.00 6.03 -18.05
N CYS A 89 -6.71 6.27 -18.17
CA CYS A 89 -6.08 7.51 -17.75
C CYS A 89 -6.25 8.66 -18.76
N SER A 90 -6.89 8.44 -19.89
CA SER A 90 -7.21 9.50 -20.87
C SER A 90 -8.43 10.33 -20.46
N THR A 91 -9.23 9.88 -19.49
CA THR A 91 -10.45 10.56 -19.03
C THR A 91 -10.21 11.31 -17.73
N PRO A 92 -10.93 12.42 -17.49
CA PRO A 92 -10.83 13.18 -16.25
C PRO A 92 -11.69 12.59 -15.11
N PHE A 93 -12.39 11.48 -15.34
CA PHE A 93 -13.35 10.89 -14.41
C PHE A 93 -12.82 9.62 -13.81
N ILE A 94 -13.29 9.28 -12.59
CA ILE A 94 -13.09 7.95 -12.01
C ILE A 94 -14.11 7.00 -12.64
N GLU A 95 -13.61 6.10 -13.50
CA GLU A 95 -14.40 5.09 -14.22
C GLU A 95 -14.16 3.73 -13.60
N ARG A 96 -15.01 3.35 -12.65
CA ARG A 96 -14.87 2.12 -11.84
C ARG A 96 -14.98 0.86 -12.69
N GLU A 97 -15.89 0.85 -13.66
CA GLU A 97 -16.06 -0.26 -14.59
C GLU A 97 -14.78 -0.50 -15.40
N ARG A 98 -14.23 0.55 -16.01
CA ARG A 98 -12.99 0.45 -16.78
C ARG A 98 -11.79 0.08 -15.91
N TYR A 99 -11.75 0.58 -14.66
CA TYR A 99 -10.74 0.12 -13.71
C TYR A 99 -10.89 -1.38 -13.43
N GLY A 100 -12.12 -1.87 -13.26
CA GLY A 100 -12.37 -3.31 -13.13
C GLY A 100 -11.89 -4.10 -14.36
N GLN A 101 -12.17 -3.60 -15.56
CA GLN A 101 -11.78 -4.24 -16.83
C GLN A 101 -10.25 -4.38 -17.00
N LEU A 102 -9.43 -3.58 -16.31
CA LEU A 102 -7.97 -3.78 -16.29
C LEU A 102 -7.57 -5.16 -15.79
N PHE A 103 -8.40 -5.79 -14.96
CA PHE A 103 -8.13 -7.10 -14.38
C PHE A 103 -8.70 -8.25 -15.19
N ALA A 104 -9.29 -8.01 -16.37
CA ALA A 104 -9.76 -9.05 -17.27
C ALA A 104 -8.65 -10.06 -17.67
N PRO A 105 -7.39 -9.63 -17.88
CA PRO A 105 -6.32 -10.55 -18.24
C PRO A 105 -5.96 -11.58 -17.16
N LYS A 106 -6.45 -11.43 -15.94
CA LYS A 106 -6.21 -12.42 -14.87
C LYS A 106 -6.93 -13.75 -15.12
N GLU A 107 -8.01 -13.72 -15.92
CA GLU A 107 -8.88 -14.89 -16.15
C GLU A 107 -9.37 -15.47 -14.81
N GLU A 108 -9.11 -16.75 -14.53
CA GLU A 108 -9.49 -17.44 -13.31
C GLU A 108 -8.50 -17.22 -12.13
N LEU A 109 -7.38 -16.51 -12.38
CA LEU A 109 -6.38 -16.23 -11.36
C LEU A 109 -6.83 -15.08 -10.47
N LEU A 110 -6.27 -15.05 -9.26
CA LEU A 110 -6.44 -13.92 -8.34
C LEU A 110 -5.55 -12.75 -8.78
N SER A 111 -6.06 -11.53 -8.62
CA SER A 111 -5.32 -10.33 -8.97
C SER A 111 -5.75 -9.13 -8.13
N GLY A 112 -4.86 -8.14 -8.00
CA GLY A 112 -5.18 -6.93 -7.26
C GLY A 112 -4.19 -5.81 -7.46
N ASP A 113 -4.52 -4.66 -6.89
CA ASP A 113 -3.70 -3.46 -6.93
C ASP A 113 -2.96 -3.28 -5.60
N ILE A 114 -1.65 -3.09 -5.68
CA ILE A 114 -0.79 -2.81 -4.53
C ILE A 114 -0.28 -1.37 -4.63
N THR A 115 -1.09 -0.44 -4.14
CA THR A 115 -0.79 0.99 -4.13
C THR A 115 -0.80 1.53 -2.68
N PRO A 116 0.36 1.65 -2.03
CA PRO A 116 0.44 2.05 -0.61
C PRO A 116 -0.14 3.43 -0.32
N ARG A 117 -0.26 4.28 -1.32
CA ARG A 117 -0.86 5.61 -1.18
C ARG A 117 -2.36 5.55 -0.92
N TYR A 118 -3.03 4.46 -1.22
CA TYR A 118 -4.45 4.29 -0.92
C TYR A 118 -4.76 4.30 0.59
N SER A 119 -3.75 4.14 1.46
CA SER A 119 -3.89 4.36 2.91
C SER A 119 -4.43 5.75 3.26
N THR A 120 -4.24 6.74 2.39
CA THR A 120 -4.63 8.14 2.63
C THR A 120 -5.83 8.59 1.78
N LEU A 121 -6.52 7.67 1.12
CA LEU A 121 -7.71 8.01 0.32
C LEU A 121 -8.77 8.71 1.16
N PRO A 122 -9.48 9.70 0.58
CA PRO A 122 -10.69 10.26 1.16
C PRO A 122 -11.77 9.19 1.38
N GLU A 123 -12.61 9.37 2.40
CA GLU A 123 -13.66 8.39 2.75
C GLU A 123 -14.66 8.18 1.60
N GLU A 124 -14.95 9.23 0.84
CA GLU A 124 -15.87 9.17 -0.29
C GLU A 124 -15.34 8.25 -1.40
N ILE A 125 -14.03 8.26 -1.61
CA ILE A 125 -13.39 7.37 -2.61
C ILE A 125 -13.37 5.93 -2.11
N ILE A 126 -13.15 5.72 -0.81
CA ILE A 126 -13.20 4.38 -0.21
C ILE A 126 -14.63 3.83 -0.32
N ALA A 127 -15.64 4.60 0.12
CA ALA A 127 -17.05 4.23 0.02
C ALA A 127 -17.42 3.85 -1.42
N MET A 128 -17.14 4.75 -2.37
CA MET A 128 -17.39 4.54 -3.79
C MET A 128 -16.73 3.25 -4.32
N THR A 129 -15.50 2.98 -3.90
CA THR A 129 -14.76 1.79 -4.35
C THR A 129 -15.39 0.51 -3.79
N MET A 130 -15.78 0.51 -2.52
CA MET A 130 -16.40 -0.64 -1.87
C MET A 130 -17.84 -0.88 -2.33
N ASP A 131 -18.61 0.19 -2.59
CA ASP A 131 -19.95 0.08 -3.16
C ASP A 131 -19.94 -0.56 -4.55
N TYR A 132 -18.91 -0.25 -5.33
CA TYR A 132 -18.77 -0.83 -6.67
C TYR A 132 -18.17 -2.24 -6.64
N PHE A 133 -17.20 -2.49 -5.77
CA PHE A 133 -16.54 -3.79 -5.61
C PHE A 133 -16.85 -4.41 -4.23
N PRO A 134 -18.10 -4.85 -3.97
CA PRO A 134 -18.55 -5.23 -2.62
C PRO A 134 -17.86 -6.48 -2.05
N GLN A 135 -17.13 -7.25 -2.87
CA GLN A 135 -16.37 -8.42 -2.43
C GLN A 135 -14.86 -8.19 -2.34
N LEU A 136 -14.42 -6.95 -2.55
CA LEU A 136 -13.02 -6.59 -2.56
C LEU A 136 -12.36 -6.84 -1.21
N LYS A 137 -11.27 -7.59 -1.18
CA LYS A 137 -10.46 -7.78 0.02
C LYS A 137 -9.44 -6.67 0.17
N VAL A 138 -9.19 -6.25 1.41
CA VAL A 138 -8.26 -5.17 1.72
C VAL A 138 -7.15 -5.67 2.62
N VAL A 139 -5.91 -5.48 2.20
CA VAL A 139 -4.69 -5.79 2.95
C VAL A 139 -4.02 -4.48 3.36
N PHE A 140 -3.70 -4.36 4.63
CA PHE A 140 -2.87 -3.28 5.15
C PHE A 140 -1.71 -3.86 5.96
N ILE A 141 -0.47 -3.57 5.58
CA ILE A 141 0.72 -3.94 6.35
C ILE A 141 1.14 -2.73 7.17
N ALA A 142 0.78 -2.70 8.43
CA ALA A 142 1.14 -1.63 9.36
C ALA A 142 2.64 -1.69 9.70
N ARG A 143 3.23 -0.55 9.93
CA ARG A 143 4.60 -0.41 10.39
C ARG A 143 4.67 0.64 11.48
N ASP A 144 5.55 0.41 12.45
CA ASP A 144 5.89 1.38 13.49
C ASP A 144 6.09 2.77 12.87
N PRO A 145 5.34 3.79 13.32
CA PRO A 145 5.38 5.14 12.76
C PRO A 145 6.78 5.77 12.71
N VAL A 146 7.61 5.52 13.73
CA VAL A 146 8.98 6.03 13.82
C VAL A 146 9.84 5.44 12.71
N GLU A 147 9.83 4.11 12.61
CA GLU A 147 10.59 3.39 11.61
C GLU A 147 10.09 3.64 10.19
N ARG A 148 8.76 3.81 10.02
CA ARG A 148 8.17 4.13 8.74
C ARG A 148 8.59 5.51 8.26
N ALA A 149 8.41 6.54 9.11
CA ALA A 149 8.72 7.92 8.77
C ALA A 149 10.21 8.10 8.46
N TRP A 150 11.09 7.51 9.28
CA TRP A 150 12.52 7.55 9.03
C TRP A 150 12.93 6.87 7.72
N SER A 151 12.33 5.72 7.42
CA SER A 151 12.55 5.03 6.14
C SER A 151 12.08 5.82 4.94
N ASP A 152 11.06 6.66 5.09
CA ASP A 152 10.54 7.52 4.03
C ASP A 152 11.45 8.73 3.79
N LEU A 153 11.92 9.37 4.86
CA LEU A 153 12.94 10.42 4.79
C LEU A 153 14.21 9.92 4.08
N ALA A 154 14.68 8.72 4.47
CA ALA A 154 15.85 8.11 3.84
C ALA A 154 15.63 7.85 2.33
N LEU A 155 14.42 7.42 1.94
CA LEU A 155 14.08 7.25 0.52
C LEU A 155 14.07 8.60 -0.20
N GLY A 156 13.45 9.62 0.39
CA GLY A 156 13.37 10.96 -0.19
C GLY A 156 14.76 11.55 -0.50
N VAL A 157 15.70 11.43 0.45
CA VAL A 157 17.09 11.86 0.23
C VAL A 157 17.78 11.03 -0.85
N LYS A 158 17.62 9.70 -0.81
CA LYS A 158 18.24 8.81 -1.80
C LYS A 158 17.74 9.04 -3.22
N SER A 159 16.45 9.33 -3.39
CA SER A 159 15.82 9.56 -4.70
C SER A 159 16.05 10.99 -5.23
N GLY A 160 16.63 11.88 -4.45
CA GLY A 160 16.75 13.31 -4.79
C GLY A 160 15.46 14.10 -4.63
N GLY A 161 14.39 13.47 -4.13
CA GLY A 161 13.11 14.14 -3.82
C GLY A 161 13.19 15.03 -2.57
N LEU A 162 14.16 14.77 -1.70
CA LEU A 162 14.51 15.61 -0.56
C LEU A 162 15.99 16.01 -0.63
N LEU A 163 16.29 17.28 -0.41
CA LEU A 163 17.67 17.73 -0.23
C LEU A 163 18.24 17.11 1.06
N PRO A 164 19.52 16.74 1.08
CA PRO A 164 20.20 16.34 2.31
C PRO A 164 20.00 17.38 3.41
N PHE A 165 19.87 16.92 4.65
CA PHE A 165 19.63 17.75 5.82
C PHE A 165 20.41 17.23 7.03
N ASP A 166 20.60 18.07 8.02
CA ASP A 166 21.23 17.65 9.28
C ASP A 166 20.28 16.76 10.07
N VAL A 167 20.60 15.46 10.14
CA VAL A 167 19.82 14.43 10.86
C VAL A 167 19.99 14.50 12.38
N SER A 168 20.90 15.36 12.90
CA SER A 168 21.06 15.60 14.34
C SER A 168 20.27 16.80 14.82
N ASP A 169 19.78 17.66 13.92
CA ASP A 169 18.95 18.81 14.28
C ASP A 169 17.49 18.41 14.46
N HIS A 170 17.02 18.47 15.68
CA HIS A 170 15.63 18.11 16.09
C HIS A 170 14.58 18.97 15.36
N ASN A 171 14.84 20.28 15.18
CA ASN A 171 13.89 21.18 14.54
C ASN A 171 13.77 20.87 13.04
N VAL A 172 14.91 20.66 12.38
CA VAL A 172 14.93 20.29 10.96
C VAL A 172 14.20 18.96 10.76
N VAL A 173 14.48 17.95 11.57
CA VAL A 173 13.79 16.65 11.49
C VAL A 173 12.29 16.81 11.74
N THR A 174 11.89 17.57 12.77
CA THR A 174 10.46 17.81 13.04
C THR A 174 9.76 18.46 11.86
N GLN A 175 10.36 19.48 11.23
CA GLN A 175 9.79 20.11 10.03
C GLN A 175 9.64 19.12 8.87
N ARG A 176 10.61 18.21 8.70
CA ARG A 176 10.50 17.14 7.67
C ARG A 176 9.38 16.15 7.98
N LEU A 177 9.18 15.78 9.25
CA LEU A 177 8.09 14.90 9.68
C LEU A 177 6.72 15.54 9.48
N LEU A 178 6.61 16.85 9.62
CA LEU A 178 5.37 17.62 9.38
C LEU A 178 4.99 17.73 7.90
N HIS A 179 5.89 17.35 6.98
CA HIS A 179 5.53 17.36 5.56
C HIS A 179 4.31 16.45 5.31
N PRO A 180 3.25 16.93 4.64
CA PRO A 180 1.98 16.20 4.49
C PRO A 180 2.15 14.76 3.98
N ASP A 181 3.02 14.55 3.00
CA ASP A 181 3.27 13.23 2.44
C ASP A 181 3.90 12.24 3.43
N ILE A 182 4.67 12.71 4.40
CA ILE A 182 5.26 11.87 5.44
C ILE A 182 4.27 11.68 6.59
N LEU A 183 3.70 12.79 7.05
CA LEU A 183 2.82 12.83 8.21
C LEU A 183 1.58 11.96 8.00
N MET A 184 0.81 12.21 6.94
CA MET A 184 -0.46 11.51 6.70
C MET A 184 -0.34 10.00 6.57
N ARG A 185 0.81 9.51 6.11
CA ARG A 185 1.08 8.06 5.96
C ARG A 185 1.64 7.43 7.23
N SER A 186 1.91 8.23 8.27
CA SER A 186 2.51 7.75 9.53
C SER A 186 1.48 7.50 10.63
N PHE A 187 0.18 7.43 10.28
CA PHE A 187 -0.92 7.19 11.22
C PHE A 187 -1.68 5.89 10.87
N PRO A 188 -1.11 4.71 11.17
CA PRO A 188 -1.74 3.41 10.90
C PRO A 188 -3.13 3.29 11.55
N SER A 189 -3.31 3.80 12.77
CA SER A 189 -4.60 3.74 13.46
C SER A 189 -5.70 4.49 12.70
N MET A 190 -5.39 5.69 12.21
CA MET A 190 -6.33 6.48 11.40
C MET A 190 -6.64 5.80 10.06
N THR A 191 -5.63 5.20 9.42
CA THR A 191 -5.83 4.44 8.18
C THR A 191 -6.81 3.29 8.41
N VAL A 192 -6.57 2.46 9.43
CA VAL A 192 -7.41 1.30 9.73
C VAL A 192 -8.82 1.74 10.11
N THR A 193 -8.96 2.76 10.97
CA THR A 193 -10.28 3.30 11.37
C THR A 193 -11.07 3.80 10.18
N ARG A 194 -10.44 4.55 9.27
CA ARG A 194 -11.08 5.09 8.07
C ARG A 194 -11.58 3.97 7.15
N TRP A 195 -10.75 2.99 6.85
CA TRP A 195 -11.11 1.89 5.96
C TRP A 195 -12.17 0.96 6.57
N ARG A 196 -12.11 0.67 7.86
CA ARG A 196 -13.09 -0.17 8.57
C ARG A 196 -14.50 0.41 8.62
N ARG A 197 -14.68 1.70 8.34
CA ARG A 197 -16.01 2.29 8.21
C ARG A 197 -16.75 1.84 6.95
N HIS A 198 -16.02 1.39 5.94
CA HIS A 198 -16.54 1.06 4.62
C HIS A 198 -16.25 -0.40 4.20
N VAL A 199 -15.31 -1.06 4.87
CA VAL A 199 -14.90 -2.44 4.55
C VAL A 199 -15.36 -3.37 5.67
N PRO A 200 -16.15 -4.41 5.37
CA PRO A 200 -16.52 -5.44 6.34
C PRO A 200 -15.29 -6.08 7.00
N GLU A 201 -15.45 -6.49 8.26
CA GLU A 201 -14.33 -7.00 9.06
C GLU A 201 -13.69 -8.25 8.43
N GLU A 202 -14.49 -9.14 7.85
CA GLU A 202 -14.02 -10.33 7.16
C GLU A 202 -13.25 -10.04 5.86
N GLN A 203 -13.45 -8.86 5.27
CA GLN A 203 -12.80 -8.43 4.03
C GLN A 203 -11.53 -7.59 4.26
N MET A 204 -11.20 -7.21 5.50
CA MET A 204 -10.00 -6.45 5.81
C MET A 204 -9.08 -7.20 6.77
N ARG A 205 -7.79 -7.27 6.43
CA ARG A 205 -6.75 -7.77 7.34
C ARG A 205 -5.63 -6.75 7.51
N VAL A 206 -5.23 -6.58 8.77
CA VAL A 206 -4.08 -5.78 9.16
C VAL A 206 -2.96 -6.73 9.55
N TYR A 207 -1.84 -6.63 8.86
CA TYR A 207 -0.60 -7.34 9.14
C TYR A 207 0.47 -6.35 9.60
N PHE A 208 1.60 -6.85 10.07
CA PHE A 208 2.66 -6.00 10.60
C PHE A 208 3.99 -6.23 9.88
N PHE A 209 4.72 -5.15 9.63
CA PHE A 209 6.06 -5.22 9.06
C PHE A 209 7.04 -5.98 9.96
N ASP A 210 6.80 -5.97 11.25
CA ASP A 210 7.52 -6.78 12.25
C ASP A 210 7.42 -8.28 11.94
N ASP A 211 6.25 -8.75 11.53
CA ASP A 211 6.04 -10.14 11.12
C ASP A 211 6.81 -10.47 9.83
N LEU A 212 6.90 -9.51 8.90
CA LEU A 212 7.74 -9.69 7.72
C LEU A 212 9.23 -9.86 8.08
N GLN A 213 9.69 -9.20 9.13
CA GLN A 213 11.07 -9.32 9.58
C GLN A 213 11.34 -10.62 10.36
N ASN A 214 10.38 -11.05 11.18
CA ASN A 214 10.57 -12.14 12.14
C ASN A 214 10.07 -13.50 11.65
N ARG A 215 8.99 -13.53 10.84
CA ARG A 215 8.33 -14.75 10.37
C ARG A 215 7.79 -14.63 8.93
N PRO A 216 8.62 -14.24 7.95
CA PRO A 216 8.16 -13.90 6.59
C PRO A 216 7.40 -15.03 5.89
N ALA A 217 7.74 -16.28 6.12
CA ALA A 217 7.07 -17.43 5.51
C ALA A 217 5.64 -17.59 6.06
N ALA A 218 5.45 -17.45 7.37
CA ALA A 218 4.13 -17.51 8.00
C ALA A 218 3.25 -16.33 7.55
N LEU A 219 3.80 -15.11 7.56
CA LEU A 219 3.09 -13.92 7.07
C LEU A 219 2.64 -14.09 5.62
N ARG A 220 3.52 -14.59 4.74
CA ARG A 220 3.16 -14.88 3.35
C ARG A 220 1.99 -15.85 3.26
N ALA A 221 2.05 -16.95 4.01
CA ALA A 221 1.01 -17.97 4.00
C ALA A 221 -0.34 -17.39 4.44
N GLU A 222 -0.35 -16.62 5.52
CA GLU A 222 -1.55 -15.95 6.03
C GLU A 222 -2.17 -14.98 5.01
N ILE A 223 -1.34 -14.19 4.31
CA ILE A 223 -1.82 -13.25 3.29
C ILE A 223 -2.38 -14.03 2.08
N ILE A 224 -1.66 -15.03 1.57
CA ILE A 224 -2.12 -15.83 0.42
C ILE A 224 -3.44 -16.52 0.75
N GLN A 225 -3.55 -17.14 1.92
CA GLN A 225 -4.77 -17.81 2.37
C GLN A 225 -5.94 -16.81 2.51
N PHE A 226 -5.70 -15.65 3.10
CA PHE A 226 -6.73 -14.60 3.19
C PHE A 226 -7.21 -14.17 1.81
N LEU A 227 -6.31 -14.02 0.85
CA LEU A 227 -6.66 -13.64 -0.51
C LEU A 227 -7.40 -14.75 -1.27
N GLY A 228 -7.27 -16.00 -0.86
CA GLY A 228 -7.96 -17.16 -1.45
C GLY A 228 -7.04 -18.07 -2.28
N GLY A 229 -5.73 -17.83 -2.26
CA GLY A 229 -4.73 -18.70 -2.88
C GLY A 229 -4.31 -19.85 -1.95
N ASP A 230 -3.57 -20.80 -2.49
CA ASP A 230 -3.01 -21.95 -1.77
C ASP A 230 -1.54 -21.66 -1.36
N PRO A 231 -1.26 -21.41 -0.06
CA PRO A 231 0.09 -21.08 0.40
C PRO A 231 1.16 -22.12 0.07
N SER A 232 0.77 -23.39 -0.13
CA SER A 232 1.70 -24.50 -0.43
C SER A 232 2.31 -24.40 -1.82
N LYS A 233 1.71 -23.63 -2.73
CA LYS A 233 2.18 -23.44 -4.12
C LYS A 233 3.21 -22.33 -4.28
N ALA A 234 3.66 -21.68 -3.20
CA ALA A 234 4.62 -20.59 -3.29
C ALA A 234 5.96 -21.07 -3.85
N LYS A 235 6.48 -20.38 -4.89
CA LYS A 235 7.66 -20.79 -5.65
C LYS A 235 8.96 -20.10 -5.23
N VAL A 236 8.87 -18.94 -4.59
CA VAL A 236 10.04 -18.14 -4.20
C VAL A 236 10.21 -18.12 -2.69
N GLU A 237 11.45 -17.93 -2.24
CA GLU A 237 11.75 -17.84 -0.83
C GLU A 237 11.12 -16.59 -0.21
N ALA A 238 10.46 -16.74 0.95
CA ALA A 238 9.84 -15.63 1.65
C ALA A 238 10.87 -14.64 2.22
N THR A 239 12.09 -15.08 2.44
CA THR A 239 13.21 -14.29 2.99
C THR A 239 13.88 -13.36 1.97
N VAL A 240 13.48 -13.41 0.69
CA VAL A 240 14.05 -12.54 -0.35
C VAL A 240 13.84 -11.07 0.02
N LYS A 241 14.95 -10.35 0.15
CA LYS A 241 14.93 -8.92 0.47
C LYS A 241 14.75 -8.10 -0.81
N ILE A 242 13.63 -7.44 -0.93
CA ILE A 242 13.34 -6.51 -2.04
C ILE A 242 13.62 -5.07 -1.58
N ASN A 243 14.28 -4.28 -2.42
CA ASN A 243 14.59 -2.87 -2.16
C ASN A 243 15.39 -2.63 -0.86
N HIS A 244 16.43 -3.45 -0.63
CA HIS A 244 17.33 -3.23 0.49
C HIS A 244 18.08 -1.90 0.29
N ALA A 245 17.79 -0.90 1.14
CA ALA A 245 18.57 0.34 1.13
C ALA A 245 19.97 0.05 1.68
N THR A 246 20.99 0.14 0.83
CA THR A 246 22.39 0.02 1.24
C THR A 246 22.86 1.22 2.06
N ASN A 247 22.30 2.42 1.80
CA ASN A 247 22.59 3.65 2.53
C ASN A 247 21.36 4.08 3.31
N LYS A 248 21.33 3.76 4.60
CA LYS A 248 20.29 4.25 5.52
C LYS A 248 20.74 5.61 6.07
N LEU A 249 19.82 6.55 6.22
CA LEU A 249 20.06 7.75 7.03
C LEU A 249 20.42 7.28 8.46
N PRO A 250 21.52 7.77 9.04
CA PRO A 250 21.85 7.45 10.43
C PRO A 250 20.73 7.94 11.34
N LEU A 251 20.38 7.11 12.34
CA LEU A 251 19.38 7.43 13.36
C LEU A 251 20.01 7.17 14.72
N SER A 252 20.47 8.23 15.39
CA SER A 252 21.00 8.15 16.74
C SER A 252 19.92 7.75 17.74
N ALA A 253 20.31 7.24 18.91
CA ALA A 253 19.35 6.89 19.96
C ALA A 253 18.55 8.13 20.43
N GLU A 254 19.22 9.29 20.51
CA GLU A 254 18.61 10.56 20.89
C GLU A 254 17.55 10.99 19.86
N MET A 255 17.89 10.99 18.54
CA MET A 255 16.97 11.34 17.49
C MET A 255 15.82 10.33 17.38
N ARG A 256 16.09 9.03 17.62
CA ARG A 256 15.05 8.00 17.69
C ARG A 256 14.04 8.32 18.79
N SER A 257 14.49 8.71 19.97
CA SER A 257 13.64 9.14 21.08
C SER A 257 12.84 10.40 20.73
N HIS A 258 13.47 11.38 20.06
CA HIS A 258 12.78 12.59 19.62
C HIS A 258 11.65 12.29 18.64
N VAL A 259 11.90 11.46 17.61
CA VAL A 259 10.86 11.04 16.65
C VAL A 259 9.77 10.19 17.34
N ALA A 260 10.14 9.36 18.32
CA ALA A 260 9.18 8.59 19.09
C ALA A 260 8.26 9.48 19.95
N GLN A 261 8.79 10.54 20.56
CA GLN A 261 7.97 11.52 21.28
C GLN A 261 7.02 12.25 20.33
N PHE A 262 7.47 12.61 19.12
CA PHE A 262 6.60 13.19 18.09
C PHE A 262 5.41 12.28 17.77
N PHE A 263 5.61 10.96 17.67
CA PHE A 263 4.56 9.98 17.40
C PHE A 263 3.99 9.30 18.64
N ALA A 264 4.28 9.77 19.87
CA ALA A 264 3.93 9.07 21.11
C ALA A 264 2.42 8.76 21.23
N ARG A 265 1.56 9.71 20.84
CA ARG A 265 0.11 9.50 20.83
C ARG A 265 -0.30 8.41 19.84
N GLU A 266 0.25 8.43 18.65
CA GLU A 266 -0.06 7.43 17.62
C GLU A 266 0.43 6.04 18.00
N LEU A 267 1.64 5.93 18.54
CA LEU A 267 2.18 4.67 19.04
C LEU A 267 1.26 4.02 20.08
N ARG A 268 0.80 4.80 21.08
CA ARG A 268 -0.16 4.32 22.09
C ARG A 268 -1.52 3.99 21.49
N THR A 269 -1.99 4.77 20.51
CA THR A 269 -3.25 4.49 19.82
C THR A 269 -3.15 3.19 19.02
N CYS A 270 -2.07 2.98 18.28
CA CYS A 270 -1.83 1.72 17.56
C CYS A 270 -1.77 0.52 18.50
N ALA A 271 -1.09 0.65 19.65
CA ALA A 271 -1.02 -0.43 20.63
C ALA A 271 -2.41 -0.84 21.13
N ARG A 272 -3.29 0.14 21.41
CA ARG A 272 -4.65 -0.10 21.90
C ARG A 272 -5.60 -0.64 20.82
N GLU A 273 -5.54 -0.08 19.61
CA GLU A 273 -6.56 -0.30 18.59
C GLU A 273 -6.19 -1.40 17.59
N LEU A 274 -4.91 -1.57 17.29
CA LEU A 274 -4.45 -2.60 16.38
C LEU A 274 -4.03 -3.87 17.08
N GLY A 275 -3.51 -3.78 18.31
CA GLY A 275 -2.98 -4.93 19.04
C GLY A 275 -1.80 -5.59 18.32
N GLY A 276 -1.67 -6.92 18.48
CA GLY A 276 -0.61 -7.68 17.82
C GLY A 276 0.78 -7.08 18.05
N GLN A 277 1.60 -6.99 17.01
CA GLN A 277 2.94 -6.40 17.10
C GLN A 277 2.93 -4.91 17.48
N ALA A 278 1.84 -4.20 17.20
CA ALA A 278 1.72 -2.79 17.57
C ALA A 278 1.64 -2.57 19.09
N ALA A 279 1.22 -3.57 19.86
CA ALA A 279 1.19 -3.50 21.31
C ALA A 279 2.58 -3.23 21.92
N GLU A 280 3.64 -3.70 21.26
CA GLU A 280 5.02 -3.56 21.69
C GLU A 280 5.68 -2.25 21.26
N TRP A 281 5.06 -1.50 20.31
CA TRP A 281 5.72 -0.33 19.74
C TRP A 281 6.03 0.78 20.77
N PRO A 282 5.12 1.17 21.69
CA PRO A 282 5.46 2.19 22.71
C PRO A 282 6.65 1.77 23.59
N ALA A 283 6.67 0.52 24.04
CA ALA A 283 7.71 0.03 24.95
C ALA A 283 9.12 0.08 24.33
N ARG A 284 9.24 -0.02 22.99
CA ARG A 284 10.53 0.12 22.25
C ARG A 284 11.20 1.46 22.48
N TYR A 285 10.43 2.47 22.89
CA TYR A 285 10.87 3.86 23.06
C TYR A 285 10.71 4.36 24.51
N GLY A 286 10.34 3.49 25.44
CA GLY A 286 10.09 3.86 26.82
C GLY A 286 8.83 4.72 27.03
N LEU A 287 7.79 4.51 26.20
CA LEU A 287 6.54 5.29 26.20
C LEU A 287 5.38 4.55 26.88
#